data_757e31de832742949f715fe045aba0f0
#
_entry.id   757e31de832742949f715fe045aba0f0
#
_cell.length_a   1.000
_cell.length_b   1.000
_cell.length_c   1.000
_cell.angle_alpha   90.00
_cell.angle_beta   90.00
_cell.angle_gamma   90.00
#
_symmetry.space_group_name_H-M   'P 1'
#
loop_
_entity.id
_entity.type
_entity.pdbx_description
1 polymer ?
#
loop_
_entity_poly.entity_id
_entity_poly.type
_entity_poly.pdbx_seq_one_letter_code
_entity_poly.pdbx_strand_id
1 'polypeptide(L)'
;MLCDGMADEPLEELGGRTPLEAAVTPNMDRLAKVSEIGMVRTVPEGMAPGSDTANLSVIGYDPKRYYTGRSPLEALSIGVDMAPDDVSFRCNVVTLSEEE
;
A
#
# COMPACT_ATOMS: atom_id res chain seq x y z
N MET A 1 -10.81 -3.06 -7.27
CA MET A 1 -10.70 -2.97 -5.79
C MET A 1 -9.25 -3.29 -5.44
N LEU A 2 -8.62 -2.46 -4.63
CA LEU A 2 -7.26 -2.67 -4.14
C LEU A 2 -7.35 -3.09 -2.66
N CYS A 3 -6.79 -4.27 -2.34
CA CYS A 3 -6.68 -4.74 -0.97
C CYS A 3 -5.22 -4.56 -0.54
N ASP A 4 -4.97 -3.54 0.28
CA ASP A 4 -3.64 -3.25 0.81
C ASP A 4 -3.38 -4.10 2.05
N GLY A 5 -2.14 -4.61 2.21
CA GLY A 5 -1.72 -5.38 3.37
C GLY A 5 -2.42 -6.74 3.55
N MET A 6 -2.92 -7.35 2.47
CA MET A 6 -3.66 -8.63 2.55
C MET A 6 -2.74 -9.86 2.60
N ALA A 7 -1.52 -9.76 2.10
CA ALA A 7 -0.55 -10.84 2.14
C ALA A 7 0.15 -10.89 3.51
N ASP A 8 0.36 -12.10 4.03
CA ASP A 8 1.04 -12.32 5.30
C ASP A 8 1.69 -13.70 5.31
N GLU A 9 2.53 -13.96 6.31
CA GLU A 9 3.19 -15.23 6.53
C GLU A 9 2.25 -16.26 7.20
N PRO A 10 2.51 -17.56 7.04
CA PRO A 10 1.77 -18.60 7.74
C PRO A 10 1.94 -18.50 9.27
N LEU A 11 0.84 -18.62 10.01
CA LEU A 11 0.78 -18.53 11.47
C LEU A 11 0.47 -19.90 12.10
N GLU A 12 1.18 -20.26 13.17
CA GLU A 12 0.95 -21.51 13.90
C GLU A 12 -0.48 -21.59 14.47
N GLU A 13 -1.00 -20.47 14.95
CA GLU A 13 -2.36 -20.34 15.49
C GLU A 13 -3.45 -20.63 14.45
N LEU A 14 -3.12 -20.49 13.18
CA LEU A 14 -4.00 -20.79 12.04
C LEU A 14 -3.71 -22.17 11.43
N GLY A 15 -2.94 -23.01 12.13
CA GLY A 15 -2.56 -24.33 11.66
C GLY A 15 -1.60 -24.28 10.47
N GLY A 16 -0.68 -23.33 10.45
CA GLY A 16 0.32 -23.14 9.40
C GLY A 16 -0.24 -22.52 8.11
N ARG A 17 -1.40 -21.89 8.19
CA ARG A 17 -2.00 -21.14 7.07
C ARG A 17 -1.77 -19.65 7.20
N THR A 18 -1.73 -18.94 6.07
CA THR A 18 -1.79 -17.48 6.09
C THR A 18 -3.18 -16.99 6.54
N PRO A 19 -3.32 -15.76 7.03
CA PRO A 19 -4.62 -15.16 7.34
C PRO A 19 -5.60 -15.22 6.16
N LEU A 20 -5.12 -15.00 4.94
CA LEU A 20 -5.95 -15.06 3.73
C LEU A 20 -6.45 -16.49 3.45
N GLU A 21 -5.61 -17.51 3.62
CA GLU A 21 -6.01 -18.91 3.46
C GLU A 21 -7.01 -19.37 4.55
N ALA A 22 -6.93 -18.78 5.74
CA ALA A 22 -7.84 -19.08 6.84
C ALA A 22 -9.17 -18.30 6.75
N ALA A 23 -9.19 -17.18 6.04
CA ALA A 23 -10.36 -16.33 5.90
C ALA A 23 -11.46 -16.99 5.03
N VAL A 24 -12.72 -16.65 5.32
CA VAL A 24 -13.86 -17.06 4.51
C VAL A 24 -14.13 -15.99 3.45
N THR A 25 -13.69 -16.24 2.23
CA THR A 25 -13.71 -15.24 1.13
C THR A 25 -14.49 -15.72 -0.12
N PRO A 26 -15.77 -16.11 0.01
CA PRO A 26 -16.50 -16.81 -1.07
C PRO A 26 -16.63 -16.01 -2.37
N ASN A 27 -16.67 -14.67 -2.29
CA ASN A 27 -16.73 -13.83 -3.49
C ASN A 27 -15.38 -13.73 -4.18
N MET A 28 -14.29 -13.59 -3.42
CA MET A 28 -12.93 -13.60 -3.98
C MET A 28 -12.60 -14.96 -4.58
N ASP A 29 -12.92 -16.04 -3.88
CA ASP A 29 -12.73 -17.43 -4.35
C ASP A 29 -13.47 -17.69 -5.66
N ARG A 30 -14.70 -17.19 -5.77
CA ARG A 30 -15.48 -17.30 -7.00
C ARG A 30 -14.85 -16.53 -8.15
N LEU A 31 -14.37 -15.32 -7.90
CA LEU A 31 -13.68 -14.51 -8.91
C LEU A 31 -12.37 -15.16 -9.34
N ALA A 32 -11.58 -15.65 -8.40
CA ALA A 32 -10.31 -16.31 -8.69
C ALA A 32 -10.47 -17.52 -9.63
N LYS A 33 -11.55 -18.30 -9.47
CA LYS A 33 -11.83 -19.48 -10.30
C LYS A 33 -12.10 -19.18 -11.78
N VAL A 34 -12.52 -17.95 -12.08
CA VAL A 34 -12.90 -17.53 -13.45
C VAL A 34 -12.01 -16.42 -13.99
N SER A 35 -10.97 -16.05 -13.24
CA SER A 35 -10.04 -14.96 -13.59
C SER A 35 -8.67 -15.51 -13.96
N GLU A 36 -7.96 -14.75 -14.76
CA GLU A 36 -6.53 -14.90 -14.94
C GLU A 36 -5.81 -14.23 -13.78
N ILE A 37 -4.92 -14.97 -13.11
CA ILE A 37 -4.21 -14.51 -11.90
C ILE A 37 -2.71 -14.45 -12.20
N GLY A 38 -2.06 -13.39 -11.76
CA GLY A 38 -0.64 -13.20 -11.93
C GLY A 38 -0.01 -12.37 -10.82
N MET A 39 1.31 -12.36 -10.80
CA MET A 39 2.13 -11.56 -9.90
C MET A 39 2.63 -10.32 -10.63
N VAL A 40 2.50 -9.16 -9.99
CA VAL A 40 2.97 -7.89 -10.51
C VAL A 40 3.92 -7.24 -9.51
N ARG A 41 5.08 -6.78 -9.99
CA ARG A 41 5.99 -5.97 -9.16
C ARG A 41 5.48 -4.55 -9.10
N THR A 42 4.89 -4.17 -7.99
CA THR A 42 4.34 -2.83 -7.76
C THR A 42 5.35 -1.84 -7.19
N VAL A 43 6.41 -2.32 -6.54
CA VAL A 43 7.52 -1.50 -6.06
C VAL A 43 8.74 -1.75 -6.94
N PRO A 44 9.20 -0.76 -7.72
CA PRO A 44 10.39 -0.89 -8.55
C PRO A 44 11.65 -1.13 -7.72
N GLU A 45 12.61 -1.83 -8.31
CA GLU A 45 13.91 -2.10 -7.68
C GLU A 45 14.62 -0.79 -7.31
N GLY A 46 15.16 -0.75 -6.09
CA GLY A 46 15.87 0.41 -5.54
C GLY A 46 14.97 1.46 -4.90
N MET A 47 13.65 1.29 -4.92
CA MET A 47 12.72 2.15 -4.18
C MET A 47 12.30 1.51 -2.85
N ALA A 48 12.10 2.33 -1.84
CA ALA A 48 11.57 1.87 -0.56
C ALA A 48 10.12 1.37 -0.74
N PRO A 49 9.74 0.25 -0.09
CA PRO A 49 8.37 -0.23 -0.13
C PRO A 49 7.44 0.73 0.59
N GLY A 50 6.33 1.06 -0.07
CA GLY A 50 5.29 1.93 0.45
C GLY A 50 4.03 1.85 -0.38
N SER A 51 2.88 2.05 0.25
CA SER A 51 1.58 2.02 -0.45
C SER A 51 1.47 3.12 -1.50
N ASP A 52 2.08 4.26 -1.27
CA ASP A 52 2.16 5.39 -2.21
C ASP A 52 2.90 4.99 -3.51
N THR A 53 4.11 4.41 -3.38
CA THR A 53 4.87 3.89 -4.52
C THR A 53 4.12 2.77 -5.25
N ALA A 54 3.60 1.81 -4.50
CA ALA A 54 2.87 0.68 -5.07
C ALA A 54 1.59 1.13 -5.80
N ASN A 55 0.83 2.07 -5.21
CA ASN A 55 -0.40 2.58 -5.80
C ASN A 55 -0.15 3.34 -7.10
N LEU A 56 0.91 4.14 -7.19
CA LEU A 56 1.31 4.77 -8.46
C LEU A 56 1.52 3.72 -9.56
N SER A 57 2.24 2.63 -9.25
CA SER A 57 2.44 1.54 -10.21
C SER A 57 1.12 0.89 -10.63
N VAL A 58 0.22 0.61 -9.67
CA VAL A 58 -1.07 -0.04 -9.92
C VAL A 58 -1.96 0.79 -10.85
N ILE A 59 -1.94 2.12 -10.72
CA ILE A 59 -2.72 3.02 -11.59
C ILE A 59 -1.98 3.41 -12.88
N GLY A 60 -0.81 2.82 -13.15
CA GLY A 60 -0.10 2.94 -14.41
C GLY A 60 0.93 4.06 -14.50
N TYR A 61 1.29 4.67 -13.37
CA TYR A 61 2.38 5.66 -13.33
C TYR A 61 3.69 4.99 -12.90
N ASP A 62 4.78 5.34 -13.57
CA ASP A 62 6.13 4.90 -13.17
C ASP A 62 6.58 5.67 -11.92
N PRO A 63 6.70 5.01 -10.75
CA PRO A 63 7.12 5.70 -9.53
C PRO A 63 8.51 6.32 -9.63
N LYS A 64 9.43 5.73 -10.39
CA LYS A 64 10.77 6.30 -10.59
C LYS A 64 10.74 7.67 -11.26
N ARG A 65 9.70 7.94 -12.01
CA ARG A 65 9.54 9.19 -12.74
C ARG A 65 8.65 10.20 -12.02
N TYR A 66 7.61 9.71 -11.35
CA TYR A 66 6.53 10.57 -10.85
C TYR A 66 6.47 10.69 -9.33
N TYR A 67 7.16 9.80 -8.60
CA TYR A 67 7.13 9.85 -7.15
C TYR A 67 8.07 10.91 -6.59
N THR A 68 7.53 11.94 -5.98
CA THR A 68 8.26 13.04 -5.36
C THR A 68 8.22 13.01 -3.83
N GLY A 69 7.57 11.98 -3.28
CA GLY A 69 7.36 11.81 -1.84
C GLY A 69 5.88 11.64 -1.50
N ARG A 70 5.63 11.17 -0.30
CA ARG A 70 4.26 10.92 0.19
C ARG A 70 3.53 12.21 0.56
N SER A 71 4.24 13.17 1.15
CA SER A 71 3.63 14.42 1.64
C SER A 71 2.91 15.23 0.57
N PRO A 72 3.43 15.40 -0.67
CA PRO A 72 2.71 16.09 -1.73
C PRO A 72 1.40 15.40 -2.12
N LEU A 73 1.41 14.06 -2.17
CA LEU A 73 0.22 13.28 -2.51
C LEU A 73 -0.87 13.40 -1.43
N GLU A 74 -0.48 13.36 -0.16
CA GLU A 74 -1.39 13.55 0.96
C GLU A 74 -1.93 14.99 0.99
N ALA A 75 -1.09 16.01 0.78
CA ALA A 75 -1.49 17.41 0.71
C ALA A 75 -2.58 17.63 -0.36
N LEU A 76 -2.36 17.16 -1.56
CA LEU A 76 -3.35 17.24 -2.65
C LEU A 76 -4.63 16.48 -2.32
N SER A 77 -4.52 15.32 -1.67
CA SER A 77 -5.68 14.49 -1.30
C SER A 77 -6.61 15.17 -0.29
N ILE A 78 -6.07 16.00 0.58
CA ILE A 78 -6.85 16.77 1.58
C ILE A 78 -7.20 18.19 1.12
N GLY A 79 -6.90 18.51 -0.15
CA GLY A 79 -7.25 19.79 -0.75
C GLY A 79 -6.33 20.96 -0.39
N VAL A 80 -5.08 20.68 -0.05
CA VAL A 80 -4.06 21.72 0.13
C VAL A 80 -3.50 22.09 -1.24
N ASP A 81 -3.68 23.34 -1.64
CA ASP A 81 -3.07 23.86 -2.86
C ASP A 81 -1.56 23.98 -2.69
N MET A 82 -0.82 23.49 -3.69
CA MET A 82 0.64 23.52 -3.71
C MET A 82 1.14 24.12 -5.03
N ALA A 83 2.05 25.08 -4.94
CA ALA A 83 2.82 25.56 -6.07
C ALA A 83 3.93 24.55 -6.45
N PRO A 84 4.48 24.61 -7.68
CA PRO A 84 5.52 23.67 -8.13
C PRO A 84 6.81 23.67 -7.31
N ASP A 85 7.10 24.75 -6.60
CA ASP A 85 8.28 24.98 -5.77
C ASP A 85 8.01 24.85 -4.27
N ASP A 86 6.78 24.52 -3.87
CA ASP A 86 6.44 24.28 -2.48
C ASP A 86 7.06 22.99 -1.94
N VAL A 87 7.47 23.03 -0.70
CA VAL A 87 7.97 21.85 0.05
C VAL A 87 6.96 21.48 1.12
N SER A 88 6.47 20.26 1.07
CA SER A 88 5.54 19.73 2.06
C SER A 88 6.20 18.73 3.03
N PHE A 89 5.78 18.80 4.28
CA PHE A 89 6.19 17.87 5.33
C PHE A 89 4.98 17.17 5.93
N ARG A 90 5.12 15.89 6.20
CA ARG A 90 4.13 15.15 6.97
C ARG A 90 4.43 15.30 8.45
N CYS A 91 3.42 15.66 9.23
CA CYS A 91 3.50 15.74 10.69
C CYS A 91 2.45 14.79 11.30
N ASN A 92 2.87 13.93 12.20
CA ASN A 92 1.98 13.10 13.00
C ASN A 92 1.94 13.63 14.43
N VAL A 93 0.75 13.90 14.94
CA VAL A 93 0.55 14.23 16.34
C VAL A 93 0.47 12.90 17.11
N VAL A 94 1.32 12.75 18.10
CA VAL A 94 1.43 11.54 18.91
C VAL A 94 1.38 11.87 20.40
N THR A 95 0.91 10.92 21.20
CA THR A 95 1.04 10.96 22.65
C THR A 95 2.26 10.13 23.01
N LEU A 96 3.17 10.73 23.77
CA LEU A 96 4.34 10.02 24.29
C LEU A 96 3.99 9.46 25.68
N SER A 97 4.41 8.22 25.97
CA SER A 97 4.42 7.66 27.31
C SER A 97 5.74 8.03 28.01
N GLU A 98 5.73 8.05 29.33
CA GLU A 98 6.95 8.23 30.13
C GLU A 98 7.72 6.89 30.32
N GLU A 99 7.22 5.81 29.77
CA GLU A 99 7.87 4.51 29.78
C GLU A 99 8.88 4.41 28.63
N GLU A 100 10.14 4.11 28.98
CA GLU A 100 11.23 3.80 28.05
C GLU A 100 11.08 2.38 27.48
#